data_b9803a4652f42b773b122c8ccb3cc225
#
_entry.id   b9803a4652f42b773b122c8ccb3cc225
#
_cell.length_a   1.000
_cell.length_b   1.000
_cell.length_c   1.000
_cell.angle_alpha   90.00
_cell.angle_beta   90.00
_cell.angle_gamma   90.00
#
_symmetry.space_group_name_H-M   'P 1'
#
loop_
_entity.id
_entity.type
_entity.pdbx_description
1 polymer ?
#
loop_
_entity_poly.entity_id
_entity_poly.type
_entity_poly.pdbx_seq_one_letter_code
_entity_poly.pdbx_strand_id
1 'polypeptide(L)'
;MPKIVDHDVYRDELAMKCFDLFARKGYAAVTMREIAWEMKVSTGTLYHYFPNKMAILEQVFYLTAKRDVADGVSRVEKFITPADRLKAFLEWVAELELHFADVLLITIDYHRQEGHDAGGLVAGVLATYTDAVAFYVLPDRELSALVMTYLIGLITERIIIQENIDFKSKVDTLYGFVLKSLEDKEQETIVTPAKTVKKARTTPKKGKETKK
;
A
#
# COMPACT_ATOMS: atom_id res chain seq x y z
N MET A 1 36.81 14.25 16.87
CA MET A 1 35.63 13.71 17.61
C MET A 1 35.06 12.55 16.84
N PRO A 2 34.87 11.37 17.44
CA PRO A 2 34.17 10.29 16.77
C PRO A 2 32.75 10.76 16.43
N LYS A 3 32.34 10.61 15.15
CA LYS A 3 30.98 10.88 14.71
C LYS A 3 30.09 9.85 15.40
N ILE A 4 29.20 10.26 16.28
CA ILE A 4 28.18 9.38 16.84
C ILE A 4 27.30 9.00 15.65
N VAL A 5 27.48 7.79 15.15
CA VAL A 5 26.62 7.24 14.09
C VAL A 5 25.40 6.68 14.80
N ASP A 6 24.24 7.25 14.52
CA ASP A 6 22.96 6.64 14.91
C ASP A 6 22.82 5.33 14.13
N HIS A 7 22.86 4.20 14.83
CA HIS A 7 22.87 2.88 14.22
C HIS A 7 21.59 2.59 13.43
N ASP A 8 20.45 3.10 13.88
CA ASP A 8 19.17 2.89 13.21
C ASP A 8 19.09 3.73 11.92
N VAL A 9 19.49 5.00 11.98
CA VAL A 9 19.55 5.87 10.78
C VAL A 9 20.51 5.28 9.73
N TYR A 10 21.67 4.81 10.16
CA TYR A 10 22.64 4.21 9.24
C TYR A 10 22.14 2.90 8.62
N ARG A 11 21.42 2.09 9.40
CA ARG A 11 20.76 0.87 8.92
C ARG A 11 19.73 1.19 7.84
N ASP A 12 18.90 2.21 8.06
CA ASP A 12 17.87 2.67 7.12
C ASP A 12 18.50 3.21 5.83
N GLU A 13 19.58 4.00 5.93
CA GLU A 13 20.34 4.49 4.77
C GLU A 13 20.91 3.34 3.93
N LEU A 14 21.46 2.31 4.58
CA LEU A 14 21.98 1.13 3.89
C LEU A 14 20.85 0.37 3.17
N ALA A 15 19.72 0.16 3.83
CA ALA A 15 18.58 -0.53 3.25
C ALA A 15 18.04 0.23 2.02
N MET A 16 17.83 1.54 2.13
CA MET A 16 17.28 2.35 1.02
C MET A 16 18.16 2.35 -0.23
N LYS A 17 19.49 2.31 -0.08
CA LYS A 17 20.41 2.15 -1.23
C LYS A 17 20.25 0.80 -1.93
N CYS A 18 19.74 -0.22 -1.24
CA CYS A 18 19.51 -1.53 -1.84
C CYS A 18 18.28 -1.56 -2.75
N PHE A 19 17.33 -0.62 -2.62
CA PHE A 19 16.15 -0.54 -3.48
C PHE A 19 16.55 -0.50 -4.96
N ASP A 20 17.40 0.44 -5.36
CA ASP A 20 17.82 0.60 -6.74
C ASP A 20 18.61 -0.64 -7.26
N LEU A 21 19.36 -1.29 -6.38
CA LEU A 21 20.07 -2.51 -6.73
C LEU A 21 19.11 -3.67 -7.01
N PHE A 22 18.09 -3.86 -6.15
CA PHE A 22 17.06 -4.87 -6.36
C PHE A 22 16.19 -4.57 -7.59
N ALA A 23 15.85 -3.32 -7.83
CA ALA A 23 15.09 -2.91 -9.02
C ALA A 23 15.83 -3.22 -10.31
N ARG A 24 17.15 -2.92 -10.37
CA ARG A 24 17.96 -3.14 -11.59
C ARG A 24 18.29 -4.60 -11.85
N LYS A 25 18.60 -5.39 -10.82
CA LYS A 25 19.13 -6.75 -10.96
C LYS A 25 18.15 -7.85 -10.62
N GLY A 26 17.06 -7.52 -9.95
CA GLY A 26 16.16 -8.48 -9.32
C GLY A 26 16.67 -9.00 -7.97
N TYR A 27 15.75 -9.29 -7.06
CA TYR A 27 16.07 -9.81 -5.73
C TYR A 27 16.86 -11.15 -5.80
N ALA A 28 16.46 -12.07 -6.68
CA ALA A 28 17.05 -13.40 -6.76
C ALA A 28 18.54 -13.35 -7.14
N ALA A 29 18.91 -12.49 -8.07
CA ALA A 29 20.27 -12.40 -8.60
C ALA A 29 21.26 -11.70 -7.65
N VAL A 30 20.78 -10.88 -6.72
CA VAL A 30 21.62 -10.08 -5.83
C VAL A 30 22.13 -10.90 -4.65
N THR A 31 23.43 -10.79 -4.35
CA THR A 31 24.11 -11.45 -3.22
C THR A 31 24.52 -10.47 -2.13
N MET A 32 24.69 -10.95 -0.89
CA MET A 32 25.21 -10.13 0.22
C MET A 32 26.57 -9.49 -0.08
N ARG A 33 27.41 -10.14 -0.88
CA ARG A 33 28.72 -9.58 -1.30
C ARG A 33 28.55 -8.40 -2.26
N GLU A 34 27.63 -8.52 -3.22
CA GLU A 34 27.32 -7.43 -4.15
C GLU A 34 26.70 -6.23 -3.42
N ILE A 35 25.80 -6.49 -2.47
CA ILE A 35 25.23 -5.44 -1.63
C ILE A 35 26.36 -4.71 -0.88
N ALA A 36 27.24 -5.44 -0.20
CA ALA A 36 28.35 -4.84 0.53
C ALA A 36 29.27 -4.01 -0.38
N TRP A 37 29.56 -4.52 -1.58
CA TRP A 37 30.38 -3.82 -2.58
C TRP A 37 29.69 -2.53 -3.07
N GLU A 38 28.42 -2.60 -3.46
CA GLU A 38 27.64 -1.44 -3.93
C GLU A 38 27.51 -0.36 -2.84
N MET A 39 27.28 -0.80 -1.58
CA MET A 39 27.18 0.10 -0.42
C MET A 39 28.54 0.62 0.06
N LYS A 40 29.67 0.13 -0.50
CA LYS A 40 31.04 0.46 -0.10
C LYS A 40 31.31 0.17 1.37
N VAL A 41 30.80 -0.95 1.87
CA VAL A 41 31.04 -1.46 3.23
C VAL A 41 31.65 -2.85 3.18
N SER A 42 32.25 -3.30 4.30
CA SER A 42 32.67 -4.69 4.40
C SER A 42 31.46 -5.62 4.54
N THR A 43 31.61 -6.88 4.08
CA THR A 43 30.59 -7.91 4.32
C THR A 43 30.31 -8.10 5.82
N GLY A 44 31.35 -8.01 6.67
CA GLY A 44 31.20 -8.06 8.12
C GLY A 44 30.34 -6.91 8.66
N THR A 45 30.55 -5.69 8.15
CA THR A 45 29.71 -4.53 8.50
C THR A 45 28.26 -4.76 8.08
N LEU A 46 28.03 -5.28 6.87
CA LEU A 46 26.67 -5.55 6.38
C LEU A 46 25.96 -6.61 7.25
N TYR A 47 26.64 -7.71 7.58
CA TYR A 47 26.08 -8.77 8.45
C TYR A 47 25.84 -8.31 9.88
N HIS A 48 26.53 -7.27 10.34
CA HIS A 48 26.24 -6.65 11.65
C HIS A 48 24.86 -6.00 11.68
N TYR A 49 24.40 -5.38 10.56
CA TYR A 49 23.10 -4.73 10.47
C TYR A 49 21.98 -5.65 9.96
N PHE A 50 22.31 -6.59 9.08
CA PHE A 50 21.34 -7.46 8.41
C PHE A 50 21.84 -8.90 8.37
N PRO A 51 21.18 -9.85 9.05
CA PRO A 51 21.62 -11.24 9.11
C PRO A 51 21.58 -11.95 7.76
N ASN A 52 20.72 -11.50 6.85
CA ASN A 52 20.55 -12.07 5.52
C ASN A 52 19.94 -11.04 4.55
N LYS A 53 19.84 -11.41 3.28
CA LYS A 53 19.27 -10.58 2.21
C LYS A 53 17.78 -10.27 2.42
N MET A 54 17.03 -11.21 2.99
CA MET A 54 15.61 -11.04 3.29
C MET A 54 15.39 -9.92 4.31
N ALA A 55 16.19 -9.87 5.39
CA ALA A 55 16.10 -8.79 6.37
C ALA A 55 16.40 -7.41 5.79
N ILE A 56 17.23 -7.32 4.75
CA ILE A 56 17.43 -6.08 3.98
C ILE A 56 16.17 -5.73 3.21
N LEU A 57 15.58 -6.69 2.50
CA LEU A 57 14.39 -6.46 1.69
C LEU A 57 13.19 -6.05 2.55
N GLU A 58 12.98 -6.69 3.70
CA GLU A 58 11.95 -6.31 4.66
C GLU A 58 12.08 -4.85 5.09
N GLN A 59 13.31 -4.42 5.39
CA GLN A 59 13.58 -3.02 5.74
C GLN A 59 13.36 -2.09 4.55
N VAL A 60 13.78 -2.48 3.35
CA VAL A 60 13.53 -1.73 2.11
C VAL A 60 12.03 -1.53 1.90
N PHE A 61 11.23 -2.58 1.98
CA PHE A 61 9.78 -2.46 1.79
C PHE A 61 9.13 -1.60 2.86
N TYR A 62 9.51 -1.77 4.13
CA TYR A 62 9.01 -0.95 5.22
C TYR A 62 9.28 0.54 4.97
N LEU A 63 10.52 0.90 4.65
CA LEU A 63 10.93 2.29 4.45
C LEU A 63 10.30 2.88 3.17
N THR A 64 10.24 2.09 2.09
CA THR A 64 9.62 2.51 0.84
C THR A 64 8.14 2.78 1.04
N ALA A 65 7.38 1.85 1.63
CA ALA A 65 5.97 2.03 1.90
C ALA A 65 5.71 3.22 2.85
N LYS A 66 6.52 3.39 3.89
CA LYS A 66 6.43 4.53 4.80
C LYS A 66 6.64 5.86 4.08
N ARG A 67 7.63 5.95 3.21
CA ARG A 67 7.92 7.14 2.40
C ARG A 67 6.80 7.42 1.42
N ASP A 68 6.36 6.42 0.68
CA ASP A 68 5.33 6.54 -0.34
C ASP A 68 3.98 6.96 0.28
N VAL A 69 3.60 6.36 1.41
CA VAL A 69 2.39 6.76 2.15
C VAL A 69 2.51 8.20 2.63
N ALA A 70 3.65 8.61 3.19
CA ALA A 70 3.84 9.98 3.65
C ALA A 70 3.77 11.00 2.49
N ASP A 71 4.38 10.69 1.34
CA ASP A 71 4.30 11.54 0.14
C ASP A 71 2.88 11.60 -0.41
N GLY A 72 2.22 10.46 -0.58
CA GLY A 72 0.83 10.40 -1.04
C GLY A 72 -0.13 11.16 -0.12
N VAL A 73 0.00 11.01 1.21
CA VAL A 73 -0.79 11.75 2.20
C VAL A 73 -0.60 13.26 2.03
N SER A 74 0.63 13.72 1.90
CA SER A 74 0.94 15.16 1.71
C SER A 74 0.26 15.76 0.47
N ARG A 75 -0.01 14.93 -0.56
CA ARG A 75 -0.68 15.33 -1.79
C ARG A 75 -2.20 15.46 -1.61
N VAL A 76 -2.81 14.56 -0.81
CA VAL A 76 -4.27 14.45 -0.70
C VAL A 76 -4.85 15.21 0.48
N GLU A 77 -4.11 15.43 1.58
CA GLU A 77 -4.62 16.02 2.82
C GLU A 77 -5.14 17.45 2.68
N LYS A 78 -4.68 18.18 1.67
CA LYS A 78 -5.13 19.55 1.36
C LYS A 78 -6.52 19.61 0.74
N PHE A 79 -7.09 18.48 0.32
CA PHE A 79 -8.40 18.41 -0.30
C PHE A 79 -9.46 17.91 0.70
N ILE A 80 -10.69 18.42 0.58
CA ILE A 80 -11.79 18.12 1.50
C ILE A 80 -12.60 16.93 1.00
N THR A 81 -12.94 16.90 -0.29
CA THR A 81 -13.83 15.88 -0.85
C THR A 81 -13.08 14.59 -1.19
N PRO A 82 -13.72 13.42 -1.03
CA PRO A 82 -13.13 12.14 -1.48
C PRO A 82 -12.81 12.14 -2.98
N ALA A 83 -13.60 12.81 -3.80
CA ALA A 83 -13.39 12.93 -5.24
C ALA A 83 -12.08 13.67 -5.56
N ASP A 84 -11.84 14.83 -4.91
CA ASP A 84 -10.62 15.61 -5.12
C ASP A 84 -9.38 14.87 -4.58
N ARG A 85 -9.51 14.19 -3.43
CA ARG A 85 -8.45 13.34 -2.87
C ARG A 85 -8.10 12.20 -3.80
N LEU A 86 -9.11 11.51 -4.34
CA LEU A 86 -8.91 10.45 -5.31
C LEU A 86 -8.18 10.97 -6.57
N LYS A 87 -8.60 12.11 -7.10
CA LYS A 87 -7.95 12.70 -8.26
C LYS A 87 -6.47 12.97 -8.00
N ALA A 88 -6.17 13.64 -6.89
CA ALA A 88 -4.79 13.96 -6.50
C ALA A 88 -3.94 12.69 -6.26
N PHE A 89 -4.52 11.66 -5.66
CA PHE A 89 -3.88 10.36 -5.46
C PHE A 89 -3.55 9.68 -6.79
N LEU A 90 -4.49 9.63 -7.71
CA LEU A 90 -4.31 8.98 -9.01
C LEU A 90 -3.29 9.74 -9.89
N GLU A 91 -3.29 11.07 -9.86
CA GLU A 91 -2.28 11.90 -10.52
C GLU A 91 -0.88 11.62 -9.96
N TRP A 92 -0.74 11.53 -8.63
CA TRP A 92 0.50 11.18 -7.96
C TRP A 92 1.00 9.76 -8.33
N VAL A 93 0.11 8.77 -8.40
CA VAL A 93 0.48 7.41 -8.84
C VAL A 93 0.95 7.43 -10.29
N ALA A 94 0.32 8.22 -11.16
CA ALA A 94 0.71 8.35 -12.55
C ALA A 94 2.10 9.04 -12.71
N GLU A 95 2.43 10.01 -11.86
CA GLU A 95 3.76 10.62 -11.82
C GLU A 95 4.85 9.62 -11.42
N LEU A 96 4.52 8.66 -10.57
CA LEU A 96 5.44 7.66 -10.01
C LEU A 96 5.27 6.25 -10.60
N GLU A 97 4.69 6.13 -11.80
CA GLU A 97 4.39 4.83 -12.42
C GLU A 97 5.60 3.87 -12.47
N LEU A 98 6.78 4.39 -12.78
CA LEU A 98 8.02 3.59 -12.86
C LEU A 98 8.50 3.15 -11.48
N HIS A 99 8.37 4.01 -10.46
CA HIS A 99 8.70 3.64 -9.09
C HIS A 99 7.80 2.48 -8.59
N PHE A 100 6.49 2.55 -8.81
CA PHE A 100 5.57 1.47 -8.44
C PHE A 100 5.78 0.21 -9.29
N ALA A 101 6.23 0.34 -10.54
CA ALA A 101 6.64 -0.80 -11.35
C ALA A 101 7.87 -1.52 -10.74
N ASP A 102 8.87 -0.78 -10.27
CA ASP A 102 10.04 -1.32 -9.59
C ASP A 102 9.65 -2.03 -8.28
N VAL A 103 8.78 -1.42 -7.46
CA VAL A 103 8.25 -2.04 -6.23
C VAL A 103 7.56 -3.36 -6.55
N LEU A 104 6.70 -3.38 -7.59
CA LEU A 104 5.98 -4.58 -7.99
C LEU A 104 6.91 -5.67 -8.53
N LEU A 105 7.90 -5.32 -9.35
CA LEU A 105 8.88 -6.27 -9.89
C LEU A 105 9.70 -6.92 -8.77
N ILE A 106 10.20 -6.13 -7.81
CA ILE A 106 10.92 -6.65 -6.64
C ILE A 106 10.01 -7.59 -5.83
N THR A 107 8.75 -7.23 -5.66
CA THR A 107 7.75 -8.02 -4.92
C THR A 107 7.50 -9.37 -5.60
N ILE A 108 7.32 -9.38 -6.92
CA ILE A 108 7.10 -10.60 -7.70
C ILE A 108 8.35 -11.50 -7.65
N ASP A 109 9.53 -10.93 -7.84
CA ASP A 109 10.78 -11.69 -7.84
C ASP A 109 11.08 -12.30 -6.46
N TYR A 110 10.82 -11.56 -5.38
CA TYR A 110 10.88 -12.06 -4.02
C TYR A 110 9.91 -13.23 -3.80
N HIS A 111 8.65 -13.07 -4.21
CA HIS A 111 7.64 -14.12 -4.07
C HIS A 111 8.01 -15.40 -4.84
N ARG A 112 8.60 -15.25 -6.02
CA ARG A 112 9.10 -16.39 -6.82
C ARG A 112 10.26 -17.13 -6.16
N GLN A 113 11.12 -16.39 -5.44
CA GLN A 113 12.32 -16.94 -4.81
C GLN A 113 11.99 -17.66 -3.48
N GLU A 114 11.15 -17.04 -2.65
CA GLU A 114 10.85 -17.53 -1.28
C GLU A 114 9.57 -18.38 -1.20
N GLY A 115 8.76 -18.39 -2.27
CA GLY A 115 7.56 -19.22 -2.34
C GLY A 115 6.48 -18.84 -1.32
N HIS A 116 5.89 -19.84 -0.67
CA HIS A 116 4.79 -19.64 0.29
C HIS A 116 5.18 -18.79 1.52
N ASP A 117 6.44 -18.83 1.94
CA ASP A 117 6.92 -18.07 3.10
C ASP A 117 6.97 -16.56 2.84
N ALA A 118 7.01 -16.16 1.57
CA ALA A 118 6.93 -14.75 1.16
C ALA A 118 5.57 -14.09 1.40
N GLY A 119 4.50 -14.87 1.56
CA GLY A 119 3.12 -14.37 1.54
C GLY A 119 2.82 -13.35 2.63
N GLY A 120 3.41 -13.48 3.80
CA GLY A 120 3.21 -12.55 4.92
C GLY A 120 3.75 -11.14 4.64
N LEU A 121 4.96 -11.04 4.11
CA LEU A 121 5.58 -9.75 3.79
C LEU A 121 4.85 -9.04 2.65
N VAL A 122 4.56 -9.75 1.57
CA VAL A 122 3.85 -9.21 0.40
C VAL A 122 2.45 -8.74 0.78
N ALA A 123 1.71 -9.55 1.54
CA ALA A 123 0.38 -9.16 2.03
C ALA A 123 0.44 -7.94 2.94
N GLY A 124 1.45 -7.82 3.80
CA GLY A 124 1.67 -6.68 4.68
C GLY A 124 1.93 -5.39 3.90
N VAL A 125 2.76 -5.44 2.88
CA VAL A 125 3.03 -4.28 1.99
C VAL A 125 1.75 -3.84 1.28
N LEU A 126 1.00 -4.78 0.67
CA LEU A 126 -0.25 -4.47 -0.02
C LEU A 126 -1.30 -3.91 0.94
N ALA A 127 -1.43 -4.47 2.15
CA ALA A 127 -2.33 -3.97 3.17
C ALA A 127 -1.98 -2.53 3.58
N THR A 128 -0.70 -2.21 3.74
CA THR A 128 -0.23 -0.86 4.10
C THR A 128 -0.72 0.19 3.10
N TYR A 129 -0.56 -0.06 1.81
CA TYR A 129 -1.05 0.85 0.77
C TYR A 129 -2.58 0.91 0.72
N THR A 130 -3.27 -0.24 0.78
CA THR A 130 -4.74 -0.30 0.74
C THR A 130 -5.36 0.41 1.94
N ASP A 131 -4.82 0.21 3.14
CA ASP A 131 -5.30 0.85 4.36
C ASP A 131 -5.06 2.37 4.33
N ALA A 132 -3.92 2.82 3.77
CA ALA A 132 -3.66 4.24 3.56
C ALA A 132 -4.67 4.88 2.60
N VAL A 133 -4.98 4.23 1.48
CA VAL A 133 -6.01 4.70 0.54
C VAL A 133 -7.39 4.75 1.21
N ALA A 134 -7.77 3.72 1.98
CA ALA A 134 -9.04 3.67 2.70
C ALA A 134 -9.16 4.75 3.78
N PHE A 135 -8.05 5.13 4.40
CA PHE A 135 -8.08 6.12 5.47
C PHE A 135 -8.00 7.57 4.95
N TYR A 136 -7.13 7.82 3.98
CA TYR A 136 -6.81 9.19 3.55
C TYR A 136 -7.51 9.63 2.27
N VAL A 137 -7.89 8.68 1.39
CA VAL A 137 -8.42 8.99 0.05
C VAL A 137 -9.90 8.69 -0.05
N LEU A 138 -10.28 7.42 0.13
CA LEU A 138 -11.64 6.92 -0.04
C LEU A 138 -12.10 6.24 1.25
N PRO A 139 -13.06 6.80 2.02
CA PRO A 139 -13.54 6.19 3.27
C PRO A 139 -14.47 4.98 3.02
N ASP A 140 -14.13 4.17 2.02
CA ASP A 140 -14.79 2.93 1.63
C ASP A 140 -13.72 1.89 1.32
N ARG A 141 -13.60 0.88 2.19
CA ARG A 141 -12.53 -0.12 2.09
C ARG A 141 -12.67 -1.02 0.84
N GLU A 142 -13.89 -1.33 0.42
CA GLU A 142 -14.12 -2.17 -0.77
C GLU A 142 -13.72 -1.42 -2.03
N LEU A 143 -14.13 -0.15 -2.12
CA LEU A 143 -13.78 0.71 -3.24
C LEU A 143 -12.26 1.00 -3.28
N SER A 144 -11.63 1.19 -2.12
CA SER A 144 -10.17 1.34 -2.01
C SER A 144 -9.44 0.08 -2.47
N ALA A 145 -9.92 -1.10 -2.11
CA ALA A 145 -9.33 -2.37 -2.55
C ALA A 145 -9.50 -2.55 -4.08
N LEU A 146 -10.64 -2.16 -4.64
CA LEU A 146 -10.87 -2.18 -6.09
C LEU A 146 -9.92 -1.23 -6.83
N VAL A 147 -9.75 0.00 -6.34
CA VAL A 147 -8.80 0.97 -6.88
C VAL A 147 -7.38 0.42 -6.87
N MET A 148 -6.95 -0.15 -5.74
CA MET A 148 -5.62 -0.75 -5.62
C MET A 148 -5.43 -1.93 -6.57
N THR A 149 -6.43 -2.81 -6.71
CA THR A 149 -6.39 -3.95 -7.64
C THR A 149 -6.26 -3.48 -9.09
N TYR A 150 -7.00 -2.44 -9.48
CA TYR A 150 -6.91 -1.86 -10.82
C TYR A 150 -5.52 -1.25 -11.08
N LEU A 151 -4.97 -0.48 -10.12
CA LEU A 151 -3.65 0.12 -10.24
C LEU A 151 -2.54 -0.93 -10.36
N ILE A 152 -2.60 -2.01 -9.57
CA ILE A 152 -1.67 -3.14 -9.69
C ILE A 152 -1.76 -3.78 -11.07
N GLY A 153 -2.98 -3.97 -11.58
CA GLY A 153 -3.20 -4.49 -12.95
C GLY A 153 -2.62 -3.56 -14.02
N LEU A 154 -2.83 -2.25 -13.89
CA LEU A 154 -2.31 -1.24 -14.80
C LEU A 154 -0.77 -1.16 -14.79
N ILE A 155 -0.16 -1.21 -13.60
CA ILE A 155 1.29 -1.26 -13.44
C ILE A 155 1.86 -2.56 -14.05
N THR A 156 1.16 -3.70 -13.85
CA THR A 156 1.54 -4.98 -14.46
C THR A 156 1.49 -4.90 -15.98
N GLU A 157 0.45 -4.30 -16.55
CA GLU A 157 0.33 -4.05 -17.98
C GLU A 157 1.51 -3.21 -18.49
N ARG A 158 1.88 -2.14 -17.77
CA ARG A 158 3.03 -1.29 -18.08
C ARG A 158 4.35 -2.05 -18.09
N ILE A 159 4.53 -2.99 -17.17
CA ILE A 159 5.73 -3.84 -17.08
C ILE A 159 5.80 -4.81 -18.27
N ILE A 160 4.66 -5.44 -18.63
CA ILE A 160 4.64 -6.52 -19.63
C ILE A 160 4.71 -5.97 -21.07
N ILE A 161 3.93 -4.93 -21.35
CA ILE A 161 3.77 -4.46 -22.73
C ILE A 161 4.94 -3.57 -23.15
N GLN A 162 5.60 -2.85 -22.23
CA GLN A 162 6.76 -1.96 -22.44
C GLN A 162 6.59 -0.87 -23.52
N GLU A 163 5.47 -0.85 -24.24
CA GLU A 163 5.10 0.14 -25.24
C GLU A 163 4.42 1.35 -24.59
N ASN A 164 4.17 2.41 -25.35
CA ASN A 164 3.49 3.64 -24.91
C ASN A 164 2.05 3.33 -24.46
N ILE A 165 1.90 2.81 -23.25
CA ILE A 165 0.61 2.80 -22.57
C ILE A 165 0.35 4.24 -22.14
N ASP A 166 -0.77 4.78 -22.57
CA ASP A 166 -1.26 6.04 -22.01
C ASP A 166 -1.79 5.78 -20.59
N PHE A 167 -0.83 5.66 -19.66
CA PHE A 167 -1.10 5.36 -18.25
C PHE A 167 -2.04 6.39 -17.66
N LYS A 168 -1.85 7.67 -18.01
CA LYS A 168 -2.67 8.78 -17.53
C LYS A 168 -4.13 8.62 -17.98
N SER A 169 -4.39 8.33 -19.26
CA SER A 169 -5.76 8.13 -19.77
C SER A 169 -6.47 6.97 -19.06
N LYS A 170 -5.76 5.89 -18.73
CA LYS A 170 -6.33 4.76 -17.99
C LYS A 170 -6.64 5.11 -16.54
N VAL A 171 -5.80 5.91 -15.91
CA VAL A 171 -6.03 6.46 -14.57
C VAL A 171 -7.23 7.42 -14.57
N ASP A 172 -7.37 8.28 -15.57
CA ASP A 172 -8.53 9.17 -15.73
C ASP A 172 -9.83 8.37 -15.95
N THR A 173 -9.76 7.25 -16.65
CA THR A 173 -10.89 6.32 -16.80
C THR A 173 -11.30 5.71 -15.46
N LEU A 174 -10.34 5.22 -14.67
CA LEU A 174 -10.61 4.72 -13.31
C LEU A 174 -11.27 5.80 -12.44
N TYR A 175 -10.74 7.02 -12.48
CA TYR A 175 -11.32 8.14 -11.75
C TYR A 175 -12.81 8.33 -12.07
N GLY A 176 -13.17 8.34 -13.37
CA GLY A 176 -14.57 8.48 -13.80
C GLY A 176 -15.48 7.37 -13.27
N PHE A 177 -15.02 6.12 -13.27
CA PHE A 177 -15.80 5.00 -12.72
C PHE A 177 -16.01 5.12 -11.20
N VAL A 178 -14.97 5.47 -10.46
CA VAL A 178 -15.05 5.61 -9.00
C VAL A 178 -15.92 6.79 -8.63
N LEU A 179 -15.79 7.92 -9.33
CA LEU A 179 -16.61 9.12 -9.10
C LEU A 179 -18.10 8.79 -9.24
N LYS A 180 -18.49 8.12 -10.33
CA LYS A 180 -19.87 7.69 -10.53
C LYS A 180 -20.37 6.77 -9.41
N SER A 181 -19.55 5.85 -8.95
CA SER A 181 -19.90 4.96 -7.83
C SER A 181 -20.09 5.71 -6.52
N LEU A 182 -19.34 6.79 -6.27
CA LEU A 182 -19.51 7.65 -5.09
C LEU A 182 -20.84 8.43 -5.18
N GLU A 183 -21.15 9.00 -6.34
CA GLU A 183 -22.41 9.74 -6.58
C GLU A 183 -23.65 8.85 -6.41
N ASP A 184 -23.62 7.61 -6.94
CA ASP A 184 -24.71 6.64 -6.82
C ASP A 184 -24.95 6.27 -5.34
N LYS A 185 -23.88 6.05 -4.55
CA LYS A 185 -24.00 5.75 -3.11
C LYS A 185 -24.55 6.93 -2.29
N GLU A 186 -24.18 8.15 -2.61
CA GLU A 186 -24.75 9.36 -1.97
C GLU A 186 -26.25 9.46 -2.23
N GLN A 187 -26.71 9.19 -3.46
CA GLN A 187 -28.12 9.21 -3.82
C GLN A 187 -28.92 8.11 -3.09
N GLU A 188 -28.40 6.89 -2.99
CA GLU A 188 -29.04 5.79 -2.24
C GLU A 188 -29.19 6.12 -0.74
N THR A 189 -28.21 6.78 -0.16
CA THR A 189 -28.25 7.19 1.25
C THR A 189 -29.32 8.25 1.51
N ILE A 190 -29.57 9.15 0.57
CA ILE A 190 -30.58 10.21 0.66
C ILE A 190 -32.01 9.64 0.47
N VAL A 191 -32.16 8.63 -0.39
CA VAL A 191 -33.47 8.03 -0.74
C VAL A 191 -33.96 7.01 0.30
N THR A 192 -33.10 6.48 1.18
CA THR A 192 -33.49 5.53 2.22
C THR A 192 -33.55 6.20 3.59
N PRO A 193 -34.69 6.85 3.98
CA PRO A 193 -34.86 7.35 5.33
C PRO A 193 -34.85 6.18 6.31
N ALA A 194 -34.14 6.34 7.40
CA ALA A 194 -33.96 5.35 8.46
C ALA A 194 -35.28 4.63 8.77
N LYS A 195 -35.35 3.33 8.48
CA LYS A 195 -36.48 2.49 8.90
C LYS A 195 -36.57 2.56 10.40
N THR A 196 -37.61 3.23 10.88
CA THR A 196 -38.02 3.41 12.25
C THR A 196 -37.87 2.10 13.02
N VAL A 197 -36.97 2.06 13.99
CA VAL A 197 -36.88 0.96 14.97
C VAL A 197 -38.19 1.00 15.76
N LYS A 198 -39.15 0.15 15.40
CA LYS A 198 -40.36 -0.11 16.22
C LYS A 198 -39.88 -0.71 17.55
N LYS A 199 -39.91 0.12 18.59
CA LYS A 199 -39.83 -0.31 19.98
C LYS A 199 -40.85 -1.41 20.22
N ALA A 200 -40.40 -2.65 20.41
CA ALA A 200 -41.23 -3.71 20.96
C ALA A 200 -41.64 -3.30 22.40
N ARG A 201 -42.88 -2.93 22.59
CA ARG A 201 -43.51 -2.76 23.91
C ARG A 201 -43.61 -4.14 24.55
N THR A 202 -42.74 -4.44 25.49
CA THR A 202 -42.91 -5.54 26.43
C THR A 202 -44.03 -5.20 27.42
N THR A 203 -45.17 -5.86 27.30
CA THR A 203 -46.24 -5.87 28.32
C THR A 203 -45.78 -6.74 29.49
N PRO A 204 -45.96 -6.28 30.76
CA PRO A 204 -45.63 -7.11 31.92
C PRO A 204 -46.74 -8.16 32.12
N LYS A 205 -46.37 -9.45 32.17
CA LYS A 205 -47.24 -10.55 32.60
C LYS A 205 -47.49 -10.43 34.11
N LYS A 206 -48.76 -10.22 34.46
CA LYS A 206 -49.30 -10.31 35.81
C LYS A 206 -49.07 -11.74 36.39
N GLY A 207 -48.55 -11.77 37.61
CA GLY A 207 -48.42 -12.99 38.40
C GLY A 207 -49.80 -13.59 38.74
N LYS A 208 -49.84 -14.91 38.74
CA LYS A 208 -50.87 -15.68 39.45
C LYS A 208 -50.22 -16.33 40.65
N GLU A 209 -50.61 -15.85 41.80
CA GLU A 209 -50.53 -16.58 43.06
C GLU A 209 -51.34 -17.86 42.92
N THR A 210 -50.78 -18.97 43.38
CA THR A 210 -51.53 -20.12 43.83
C THR A 210 -50.90 -20.69 45.09
N LYS A 211 -51.69 -20.61 46.15
CA LYS A 211 -51.51 -21.31 47.45
C LYS A 211 -51.52 -22.81 47.22
N LYS A 212 -50.59 -23.53 47.77
CA LYS A 212 -50.74 -24.57 48.82
C LYS A 212 -49.36 -25.08 49.21
#